data_d91b9ef3bea90a053a7a460503f09e1b
#
_entry.id   d91b9ef3bea90a053a7a460503f09e1b
#
_cell.length_a   1.000
_cell.length_b   1.000
_cell.length_c   1.000
_cell.angle_alpha   90.00
_cell.angle_beta   90.00
_cell.angle_gamma   90.00
#
_symmetry.space_group_name_H-M   'P 1'
#
loop_
_entity.id
_entity.type
_entity.pdbx_description
1 polymer ?
#
loop_
_entity_poly.entity_id
_entity_poly.type
_entity_poly.pdbx_seq_one_letter_code
_entity_poly.pdbx_strand_id
1 'polypeptide(L)'
;MSSKTGRLDGRIAVITGASRGIGAAVARRFAAEGAQLILIARTVGALEELDDAIRAEGGLQPVLVPHDLRDFDGLDRLGASLNERYGKLDILVGNAGILGPLTPVGHIPPDVWQEVMDVNATANYRLIRSLDPLLRLSDAGRAIFVTSGASSGKMAYWGPYAVSKAALEALVRSYAAELGKTKVCANLLSPGPVRTGMRAAAFPGEDPQSLRPPEAICDLFVDLAAPDCARNGELVEAR
;
A
#
# COMPACT_ATOMS: atom_id res chain seq x y z
N MET A 1 34.87 -1.31 4.70
CA MET A 1 33.70 -0.53 5.19
C MET A 1 32.56 -1.51 5.31
N SER A 2 32.11 -1.83 6.51
CA SER A 2 30.94 -2.71 6.70
C SER A 2 29.72 -1.98 6.17
N SER A 3 29.15 -2.45 5.05
CA SER A 3 27.87 -1.94 4.58
C SER A 3 26.85 -2.23 5.69
N LYS A 4 26.26 -1.20 6.28
CA LYS A 4 25.10 -1.38 7.15
C LYS A 4 24.04 -2.10 6.30
N THR A 5 23.79 -3.37 6.59
CA THR A 5 22.66 -4.11 6.03
C THR A 5 21.39 -3.39 6.41
N GLY A 6 20.57 -3.02 5.44
CA GLY A 6 19.29 -2.36 5.70
C GLY A 6 18.33 -3.30 6.44
N ARG A 7 17.32 -2.75 7.07
CA ARG A 7 16.33 -3.53 7.86
C ARG A 7 15.47 -4.47 6.99
N LEU A 8 15.42 -4.24 5.68
CA LEU A 8 14.66 -5.02 4.71
C LEU A 8 15.56 -5.74 3.69
N ASP A 9 16.85 -5.87 4.02
CA ASP A 9 17.84 -6.49 3.14
C ASP A 9 17.42 -7.91 2.71
N GLY A 10 17.44 -8.18 1.40
CA GLY A 10 17.03 -9.46 0.82
C GLY A 10 15.54 -9.76 0.88
N ARG A 11 14.68 -8.86 1.38
CA ARG A 11 13.23 -9.04 1.42
C ARG A 11 12.58 -8.62 0.09
N ILE A 12 11.56 -9.37 -0.30
CA ILE A 12 10.79 -9.13 -1.53
C ILE A 12 9.50 -8.41 -1.17
N ALA A 13 9.28 -7.22 -1.76
CA ALA A 13 8.15 -6.36 -1.42
C ALA A 13 7.30 -5.99 -2.65
N VAL A 14 6.00 -6.23 -2.58
CA VAL A 14 5.00 -5.71 -3.52
C VAL A 14 4.43 -4.41 -2.97
N ILE A 15 4.41 -3.35 -3.78
CA ILE A 15 3.85 -2.04 -3.42
C ILE A 15 2.85 -1.62 -4.49
N THR A 16 1.59 -1.39 -4.12
CA THR A 16 0.56 -0.87 -5.03
C THR A 16 0.45 0.65 -4.95
N GLY A 17 0.07 1.28 -6.07
CA GLY A 17 0.01 2.74 -6.15
C GLY A 17 1.38 3.38 -6.02
N ALA A 18 2.42 2.70 -6.54
CA ALA A 18 3.82 3.09 -6.37
C ALA A 18 4.24 4.32 -7.17
N SER A 19 3.46 4.75 -8.16
CA SER A 19 3.87 5.79 -9.12
C SER A 19 3.97 7.21 -8.53
N ARG A 20 3.42 7.47 -7.34
CA ARG A 20 3.41 8.81 -6.72
C ARG A 20 3.09 8.79 -5.23
N GLY A 21 3.29 9.94 -4.58
CA GLY A 21 2.86 10.18 -3.20
C GLY A 21 3.48 9.18 -2.22
N ILE A 22 2.66 8.65 -1.32
CA ILE A 22 3.11 7.73 -0.26
C ILE A 22 3.73 6.47 -0.86
N GLY A 23 3.12 5.87 -1.89
CA GLY A 23 3.65 4.65 -2.51
C GLY A 23 5.04 4.82 -3.11
N ALA A 24 5.32 5.93 -3.78
CA ALA A 24 6.64 6.23 -4.34
C ALA A 24 7.68 6.48 -3.23
N ALA A 25 7.31 7.22 -2.19
CA ALA A 25 8.20 7.47 -1.05
C ALA A 25 8.55 6.18 -0.29
N VAL A 26 7.55 5.31 -0.07
CA VAL A 26 7.77 3.99 0.56
C VAL A 26 8.65 3.10 -0.32
N ALA A 27 8.45 3.11 -1.65
CA ALA A 27 9.28 2.34 -2.57
C ALA A 27 10.77 2.76 -2.49
N ARG A 28 11.06 4.07 -2.55
CA ARG A 28 12.44 4.58 -2.40
C ARG A 28 13.02 4.21 -1.04
N ARG A 29 12.25 4.37 0.03
CA ARG A 29 12.71 4.01 1.38
C ARG A 29 12.97 2.51 1.51
N PHE A 30 12.10 1.64 1.00
CA PHE A 30 12.31 0.19 1.07
C PHE A 30 13.53 -0.24 0.22
N ALA A 31 13.75 0.40 -0.93
CA ALA A 31 14.96 0.19 -1.73
C ALA A 31 16.23 0.56 -0.94
N ALA A 32 16.21 1.70 -0.26
CA ALA A 32 17.33 2.13 0.59
C ALA A 32 17.58 1.19 1.80
N GLU A 33 16.55 0.44 2.23
CA GLU A 33 16.66 -0.60 3.25
C GLU A 33 17.02 -1.99 2.67
N GLY A 34 17.33 -2.08 1.36
CA GLY A 34 17.83 -3.29 0.70
C GLY A 34 16.77 -4.24 0.16
N ALA A 35 15.50 -3.83 0.10
CA ALA A 35 14.42 -4.67 -0.42
C ALA A 35 14.46 -4.79 -1.95
N GLN A 36 14.13 -5.99 -2.48
CA GLN A 36 13.76 -6.20 -3.87
C GLN A 36 12.30 -5.80 -4.08
N LEU A 37 12.03 -4.86 -4.98
CA LEU A 37 10.71 -4.27 -5.16
C LEU A 37 9.97 -4.78 -6.39
N ILE A 38 8.66 -4.98 -6.24
CA ILE A 38 7.68 -5.15 -7.31
C ILE A 38 6.70 -3.97 -7.20
N LEU A 39 6.73 -3.07 -8.17
CA LEU A 39 6.01 -1.81 -8.15
C LEU A 39 4.81 -1.87 -9.09
N ILE A 40 3.61 -1.74 -8.52
CA ILE A 40 2.35 -1.83 -9.27
C ILE A 40 1.70 -0.45 -9.36
N ALA A 41 1.49 0.03 -10.59
CA ALA A 41 0.71 1.23 -10.88
C ALA A 41 0.26 1.23 -12.35
N ARG A 42 -0.66 2.14 -12.71
CA ARG A 42 -1.19 2.22 -14.09
C ARG A 42 -0.27 2.98 -15.04
N THR A 43 0.48 3.95 -14.54
CA THR A 43 1.26 4.88 -15.36
C THR A 43 2.68 4.37 -15.53
N VAL A 44 2.99 3.87 -16.75
CA VAL A 44 4.30 3.29 -17.09
C VAL A 44 5.43 4.30 -16.86
N GLY A 45 5.37 5.50 -17.46
CA GLY A 45 6.43 6.49 -17.34
C GLY A 45 6.77 6.89 -15.91
N ALA A 46 5.75 7.00 -15.02
CA ALA A 46 5.99 7.30 -13.61
C ALA A 46 6.61 6.11 -12.84
N LEU A 47 6.42 4.87 -13.29
CA LEU A 47 7.14 3.72 -12.75
C LEU A 47 8.59 3.70 -13.23
N GLU A 48 8.84 4.07 -14.50
CA GLU A 48 10.18 4.16 -15.07
C GLU A 48 11.00 5.27 -14.40
N GLU A 49 10.41 6.45 -14.19
CA GLU A 49 11.05 7.55 -13.44
C GLU A 49 11.41 7.11 -12.00
N LEU A 50 10.54 6.33 -11.34
CA LEU A 50 10.81 5.81 -10.01
C LEU A 50 11.91 4.74 -10.01
N ASP A 51 11.96 3.85 -11.03
CA ASP A 51 13.04 2.89 -11.22
C ASP A 51 14.38 3.60 -11.37
N ASP A 52 14.45 4.60 -12.27
CA ASP A 52 15.66 5.38 -12.48
C ASP A 52 16.14 6.08 -11.20
N ALA A 53 15.22 6.67 -10.43
CA ALA A 53 15.54 7.30 -9.15
C ALA A 53 16.09 6.29 -8.13
N ILE A 54 15.44 5.13 -7.98
CA ILE A 54 15.89 4.08 -7.06
C ILE A 54 17.28 3.58 -7.42
N ARG A 55 17.55 3.32 -8.71
CA ARG A 55 18.86 2.87 -9.19
C ARG A 55 19.94 3.93 -8.99
N ALA A 56 19.61 5.20 -9.25
CA ALA A 56 20.54 6.32 -9.03
C ALA A 56 20.92 6.48 -7.55
N GLU A 57 20.04 6.10 -6.63
CA GLU A 57 20.28 6.08 -5.17
C GLU A 57 21.00 4.80 -4.69
N GLY A 58 21.32 3.89 -5.60
CA GLY A 58 22.04 2.64 -5.29
C GLY A 58 21.14 1.48 -4.86
N GLY A 59 19.82 1.60 -4.99
CA GLY A 59 18.87 0.51 -4.75
C GLY A 59 18.91 -0.56 -5.85
N LEU A 60 18.36 -1.74 -5.52
CA LEU A 60 18.16 -2.82 -6.49
C LEU A 60 17.13 -2.40 -7.55
N GLN A 61 17.35 -2.81 -8.80
CA GLN A 61 16.41 -2.54 -9.88
C GLN A 61 15.02 -3.16 -9.56
N PRO A 62 13.94 -2.36 -9.48
CA PRO A 62 12.60 -2.86 -9.26
C PRO A 62 12.05 -3.66 -10.45
N VAL A 63 11.07 -4.49 -10.19
CA VAL A 63 10.19 -5.05 -11.22
C VAL A 63 8.99 -4.13 -11.38
N LEU A 64 8.80 -3.59 -12.57
CA LEU A 64 7.69 -2.72 -12.89
C LEU A 64 6.52 -3.55 -13.40
N VAL A 65 5.34 -3.37 -12.81
CA VAL A 65 4.10 -4.05 -13.18
C VAL A 65 3.04 -2.99 -13.51
N PRO A 66 2.98 -2.52 -14.78
CA PRO A 66 1.89 -1.66 -15.23
C PRO A 66 0.57 -2.41 -15.17
N HIS A 67 -0.31 -2.06 -14.22
CA HIS A 67 -1.54 -2.81 -14.00
C HIS A 67 -2.64 -1.93 -13.41
N ASP A 68 -3.88 -2.06 -13.92
CA ASP A 68 -5.08 -1.50 -13.29
C ASP A 68 -5.59 -2.49 -12.24
N LEU A 69 -5.69 -2.06 -11.00
CA LEU A 69 -6.14 -2.90 -9.89
C LEU A 69 -7.61 -3.38 -10.04
N ARG A 70 -8.35 -2.85 -11.00
CA ARG A 70 -9.70 -3.32 -11.36
C ARG A 70 -9.69 -4.51 -12.34
N ASP A 71 -8.55 -4.82 -12.97
CA ASP A 71 -8.33 -6.09 -13.64
C ASP A 71 -8.03 -7.17 -12.60
N PHE A 72 -9.09 -7.70 -11.99
CA PHE A 72 -9.01 -8.67 -10.91
C PHE A 72 -8.39 -10.00 -11.36
N ASP A 73 -8.64 -10.41 -12.60
CA ASP A 73 -8.04 -11.63 -13.15
C ASP A 73 -6.52 -11.49 -13.29
N GLY A 74 -6.04 -10.28 -13.62
CA GLY A 74 -4.63 -9.95 -13.61
C GLY A 74 -4.00 -10.03 -12.21
N LEU A 75 -4.72 -9.54 -11.19
CA LEU A 75 -4.28 -9.66 -9.79
C LEU A 75 -4.23 -11.14 -9.34
N ASP A 76 -5.20 -11.95 -9.72
CA ASP A 76 -5.20 -13.38 -9.39
C ASP A 76 -4.00 -14.11 -10.06
N ARG A 77 -3.61 -13.72 -11.28
CA ARG A 77 -2.41 -14.26 -11.97
C ARG A 77 -1.09 -13.76 -11.38
N LEU A 78 -1.09 -12.60 -10.74
CA LEU A 78 0.13 -12.01 -10.16
C LEU A 78 0.82 -12.96 -9.18
N GLY A 79 0.05 -13.60 -8.29
CA GLY A 79 0.58 -14.56 -7.33
C GLY A 79 1.32 -15.73 -7.99
N ALA A 80 0.77 -16.29 -9.07
CA ALA A 80 1.42 -17.37 -9.81
C ALA A 80 2.76 -16.91 -10.43
N SER A 81 2.79 -15.72 -11.05
CA SER A 81 4.00 -15.16 -11.65
C SER A 81 5.08 -14.87 -10.60
N LEU A 82 4.70 -14.36 -9.43
CA LEU A 82 5.64 -14.11 -8.34
C LEU A 82 6.14 -15.41 -7.70
N ASN A 83 5.30 -16.43 -7.60
CA ASN A 83 5.72 -17.75 -7.14
C ASN A 83 6.76 -18.37 -8.07
N GLU A 84 6.53 -18.33 -9.37
CA GLU A 84 7.48 -18.85 -10.36
C GLU A 84 8.84 -18.14 -10.28
N ARG A 85 8.83 -16.83 -10.06
CA ARG A 85 10.06 -16.03 -10.08
C ARG A 85 10.82 -16.01 -8.77
N TYR A 86 10.11 -16.00 -7.63
CA TYR A 86 10.71 -15.75 -6.32
C TYR A 86 10.44 -16.85 -5.28
N GLY A 87 9.43 -17.68 -5.48
CA GLY A 87 9.02 -18.74 -4.56
C GLY A 87 8.40 -18.28 -3.24
N LYS A 88 8.48 -17.00 -2.91
CA LYS A 88 7.90 -16.36 -1.71
C LYS A 88 7.62 -14.89 -1.91
N LEU A 89 6.91 -14.29 -0.98
CA LEU A 89 6.76 -12.85 -0.82
C LEU A 89 6.97 -12.48 0.65
N ASP A 90 7.77 -11.47 0.93
CA ASP A 90 8.02 -11.07 2.32
C ASP A 90 7.13 -9.90 2.75
N ILE A 91 6.82 -8.98 1.84
CA ILE A 91 6.08 -7.75 2.20
C ILE A 91 5.03 -7.43 1.13
N LEU A 92 3.80 -7.14 1.56
CA LEU A 92 2.72 -6.56 0.76
C LEU A 92 2.36 -5.19 1.31
N VAL A 93 2.42 -4.15 0.46
CA VAL A 93 1.91 -2.81 0.78
C VAL A 93 0.71 -2.49 -0.11
N GLY A 94 -0.48 -2.60 0.45
CA GLY A 94 -1.75 -2.21 -0.16
C GLY A 94 -1.98 -0.71 0.02
N ASN A 95 -1.27 0.11 -0.79
CA ASN A 95 -1.30 1.57 -0.67
C ASN A 95 -2.23 2.24 -1.69
N ALA A 96 -2.45 1.64 -2.85
CA ALA A 96 -3.29 2.23 -3.89
C ALA A 96 -4.68 2.61 -3.37
N GLY A 97 -5.17 3.75 -3.85
CA GLY A 97 -6.51 4.22 -3.53
C GLY A 97 -6.90 5.42 -4.37
N ILE A 98 -8.19 5.62 -4.51
CA ILE A 98 -8.81 6.79 -5.15
C ILE A 98 -9.79 7.44 -4.19
N LEU A 99 -9.91 8.78 -4.27
CA LEU A 99 -10.78 9.56 -3.38
C LEU A 99 -12.25 9.45 -3.80
N GLY A 100 -12.52 9.42 -5.10
CA GLY A 100 -13.86 9.68 -5.62
C GLY A 100 -14.30 11.13 -5.42
N PRO A 101 -15.55 11.47 -5.76
CA PRO A 101 -16.09 12.81 -5.57
C PRO A 101 -16.46 13.07 -4.10
N LEU A 102 -16.25 14.29 -3.65
CA LEU A 102 -16.75 14.80 -2.37
C LEU A 102 -18.12 15.42 -2.58
N THR A 103 -19.18 14.64 -2.37
CA THR A 103 -20.56 15.03 -2.68
C THR A 103 -21.54 14.37 -1.70
N PRO A 104 -22.78 14.89 -1.54
CA PRO A 104 -23.81 14.23 -0.74
C PRO A 104 -24.04 12.80 -1.18
N VAL A 105 -24.22 11.88 -0.21
CA VAL A 105 -24.34 10.42 -0.49
C VAL A 105 -25.41 10.12 -1.54
N GLY A 106 -26.56 10.79 -1.48
CA GLY A 106 -27.65 10.59 -2.45
C GLY A 106 -27.35 11.05 -3.89
N HIS A 107 -26.23 11.74 -4.12
CA HIS A 107 -25.82 12.23 -5.43
C HIS A 107 -24.64 11.47 -6.03
N ILE A 108 -24.19 10.43 -5.38
CA ILE A 108 -23.06 9.61 -5.86
C ILE A 108 -23.54 8.69 -6.98
N PRO A 109 -22.99 8.78 -8.21
CA PRO A 109 -23.31 7.84 -9.27
C PRO A 109 -22.91 6.40 -8.89
N PRO A 110 -23.73 5.38 -9.22
CA PRO A 110 -23.45 3.99 -8.86
C PRO A 110 -22.14 3.44 -9.42
N ASP A 111 -21.75 3.84 -10.63
CA ASP A 111 -20.49 3.47 -11.26
C ASP A 111 -19.27 4.07 -10.55
N VAL A 112 -19.37 5.30 -10.11
CA VAL A 112 -18.32 5.97 -9.31
C VAL A 112 -18.19 5.32 -7.92
N TRP A 113 -19.31 4.98 -7.30
CA TRP A 113 -19.32 4.20 -6.05
C TRP A 113 -18.57 2.89 -6.24
N GLN A 114 -18.93 2.14 -7.30
CA GLN A 114 -18.32 0.86 -7.59
C GLN A 114 -16.81 0.99 -7.85
N GLU A 115 -16.39 1.98 -8.63
CA GLU A 115 -14.97 2.23 -8.91
C GLU A 115 -14.17 2.45 -7.62
N VAL A 116 -14.68 3.26 -6.68
CA VAL A 116 -13.99 3.51 -5.40
C VAL A 116 -13.92 2.23 -4.56
N MET A 117 -14.99 1.45 -4.49
CA MET A 117 -15.00 0.17 -3.79
C MET A 117 -14.04 -0.84 -4.43
N ASP A 118 -14.01 -0.92 -5.75
CA ASP A 118 -13.15 -1.83 -6.50
C ASP A 118 -11.67 -1.57 -6.23
N VAL A 119 -11.25 -0.30 -6.32
CA VAL A 119 -9.84 0.06 -6.10
C VAL A 119 -9.45 -0.02 -4.63
N ASN A 120 -10.26 0.53 -3.72
CA ASN A 120 -9.84 0.72 -2.32
C ASN A 120 -10.07 -0.52 -1.45
N ALA A 121 -11.07 -1.34 -1.75
CA ALA A 121 -11.44 -2.52 -0.96
C ALA A 121 -11.28 -3.83 -1.72
N THR A 122 -11.97 -4.00 -2.86
CA THR A 122 -12.01 -5.28 -3.60
C THR A 122 -10.62 -5.68 -4.11
N ALA A 123 -9.84 -4.74 -4.64
CA ALA A 123 -8.48 -5.01 -5.11
C ALA A 123 -7.58 -5.50 -3.96
N ASN A 124 -7.71 -4.95 -2.75
CA ASN A 124 -6.94 -5.43 -1.60
C ASN A 124 -7.37 -6.84 -1.16
N TYR A 125 -8.66 -7.18 -1.25
CA TYR A 125 -9.12 -8.56 -1.06
C TYR A 125 -8.49 -9.50 -2.11
N ARG A 126 -8.46 -9.11 -3.39
CA ARG A 126 -7.85 -9.91 -4.46
C ARG A 126 -6.34 -10.07 -4.25
N LEU A 127 -5.65 -9.02 -3.82
CA LEU A 127 -4.22 -9.08 -3.47
C LEU A 127 -3.96 -10.04 -2.30
N ILE A 128 -4.76 -9.99 -1.23
CA ILE A 128 -4.66 -10.94 -0.12
C ILE A 128 -4.86 -12.36 -0.66
N ARG A 129 -5.94 -12.62 -1.40
CA ARG A 129 -6.24 -13.94 -1.95
C ARG A 129 -5.10 -14.50 -2.81
N SER A 130 -4.51 -13.67 -3.66
CA SER A 130 -3.44 -14.05 -4.58
C SER A 130 -2.08 -14.23 -3.90
N LEU A 131 -1.78 -13.39 -2.90
CA LEU A 131 -0.44 -13.26 -2.33
C LEU A 131 -0.28 -13.88 -0.93
N ASP A 132 -1.36 -14.19 -0.19
CA ASP A 132 -1.27 -14.86 1.11
C ASP A 132 -0.50 -16.17 1.06
N PRO A 133 -0.66 -17.06 0.05
CA PRO A 133 0.15 -18.28 -0.04
C PRO A 133 1.65 -18.00 -0.07
N LEU A 134 2.07 -16.91 -0.75
CA LEU A 134 3.48 -16.52 -0.85
C LEU A 134 3.98 -15.84 0.43
N LEU A 135 3.14 -15.04 1.09
CA LEU A 135 3.47 -14.44 2.40
C LEU A 135 3.68 -15.52 3.47
N ARG A 136 2.94 -16.63 3.41
CA ARG A 136 3.11 -17.78 4.32
C ARG A 136 4.37 -18.57 4.08
N LEU A 137 4.99 -18.48 2.89
CA LEU A 137 6.29 -19.09 2.57
C LEU A 137 7.47 -18.23 3.06
N SER A 138 7.21 -16.98 3.45
CA SER A 138 8.20 -16.14 4.12
C SER A 138 8.44 -16.61 5.55
N ASP A 139 9.65 -16.42 6.03
CA ASP A 139 10.00 -16.59 7.45
C ASP A 139 9.40 -15.50 8.37
N ALA A 140 8.98 -14.37 7.77
CA ALA A 140 8.35 -13.25 8.46
C ALA A 140 7.48 -12.42 7.49
N GLY A 141 6.35 -12.95 7.01
CA GLY A 141 5.44 -12.24 6.09
C GLY A 141 4.83 -11.00 6.74
N ARG A 142 4.77 -9.88 6.01
CA ARG A 142 4.20 -8.61 6.49
C ARG A 142 3.26 -8.01 5.47
N ALA A 143 2.02 -7.74 5.86
CA ALA A 143 1.03 -7.07 5.02
C ALA A 143 0.62 -5.74 5.66
N ILE A 144 0.77 -4.65 4.93
CA ILE A 144 0.50 -3.30 5.41
C ILE A 144 -0.53 -2.66 4.47
N PHE A 145 -1.66 -2.22 5.03
CA PHE A 145 -2.72 -1.61 4.23
C PHE A 145 -2.96 -0.16 4.66
N VAL A 146 -2.91 0.76 3.70
CA VAL A 146 -3.08 2.18 3.97
C VAL A 146 -4.56 2.52 4.07
N THR A 147 -4.97 2.90 5.28
CA THR A 147 -6.32 3.40 5.57
C THR A 147 -6.35 4.93 5.72
N SER A 148 -7.34 5.47 6.38
CA SER A 148 -7.53 6.91 6.58
C SER A 148 -8.42 7.16 7.80
N GLY A 149 -8.23 8.26 8.50
CA GLY A 149 -9.17 8.72 9.52
C GLY A 149 -10.61 8.95 9.02
N ALA A 150 -10.79 9.05 7.69
CA ALA A 150 -12.11 9.12 7.07
C ALA A 150 -12.94 7.83 7.25
N SER A 151 -12.29 6.67 7.50
CA SER A 151 -12.95 5.39 7.78
C SER A 151 -13.94 5.45 8.95
N SER A 152 -13.79 6.42 9.84
CA SER A 152 -14.72 6.67 10.94
C SER A 152 -16.14 7.08 10.50
N GLY A 153 -16.33 7.49 9.23
CA GLY A 153 -17.60 7.94 8.67
C GLY A 153 -18.08 9.31 9.18
N LYS A 154 -17.25 10.04 9.93
CA LYS A 154 -17.63 11.33 10.55
C LYS A 154 -17.46 12.55 9.62
N MET A 155 -16.90 12.36 8.43
CA MET A 155 -16.66 13.43 7.48
C MET A 155 -17.79 13.52 6.46
N ALA A 156 -18.54 14.64 6.47
CA ALA A 156 -19.58 14.89 5.47
C ALA A 156 -18.99 14.91 4.06
N TYR A 157 -19.74 14.39 3.09
CA TYR A 157 -19.38 14.33 1.66
C TYR A 157 -18.30 13.30 1.26
N TRP A 158 -17.74 12.54 2.20
CA TRP A 158 -16.69 11.55 1.96
C TRP A 158 -17.21 10.11 1.72
N GLY A 159 -18.51 9.96 1.42
CA GLY A 159 -19.24 8.69 1.43
C GLY A 159 -18.49 7.49 0.84
N PRO A 160 -18.17 7.45 -0.48
CA PRO A 160 -17.55 6.25 -1.08
C PRO A 160 -16.17 5.97 -0.48
N TYR A 161 -15.36 7.02 -0.31
CA TYR A 161 -14.01 6.87 0.25
C TYR A 161 -14.05 6.36 1.70
N ALA A 162 -14.87 6.97 2.55
CA ALA A 162 -15.01 6.59 3.95
C ALA A 162 -15.47 5.14 4.09
N VAL A 163 -16.50 4.75 3.33
CA VAL A 163 -17.03 3.38 3.34
C VAL A 163 -15.99 2.38 2.85
N SER A 164 -15.29 2.69 1.75
CA SER A 164 -14.25 1.80 1.22
C SER A 164 -13.08 1.59 2.20
N LYS A 165 -12.68 2.64 2.94
CA LYS A 165 -11.63 2.53 3.96
C LYS A 165 -12.11 1.80 5.21
N ALA A 166 -13.37 1.98 5.61
CA ALA A 166 -13.98 1.18 6.68
C ALA A 166 -14.07 -0.31 6.30
N ALA A 167 -14.46 -0.61 5.05
CA ALA A 167 -14.50 -1.97 4.53
C ALA A 167 -13.09 -2.60 4.51
N LEU A 168 -12.07 -1.84 4.07
CA LEU A 168 -10.69 -2.27 4.10
C LEU A 168 -10.22 -2.57 5.54
N GLU A 169 -10.56 -1.73 6.51
CA GLU A 169 -10.20 -1.97 7.91
C GLU A 169 -10.82 -3.25 8.47
N ALA A 170 -12.09 -3.48 8.19
CA ALA A 170 -12.76 -4.72 8.59
C ALA A 170 -12.13 -5.95 7.93
N LEU A 171 -11.83 -5.88 6.62
CA LEU A 171 -11.15 -6.94 5.88
C LEU A 171 -9.80 -7.28 6.50
N VAL A 172 -8.97 -6.28 6.75
CA VAL A 172 -7.60 -6.49 7.27
C VAL A 172 -7.62 -7.03 8.70
N ARG A 173 -8.52 -6.56 9.56
CA ARG A 173 -8.68 -7.11 10.91
C ARG A 173 -9.14 -8.57 10.90
N SER A 174 -10.07 -8.92 10.00
CA SER A 174 -10.50 -10.31 9.81
C SER A 174 -9.33 -11.19 9.34
N TYR A 175 -8.62 -10.74 8.32
CA TYR A 175 -7.43 -11.43 7.81
C TYR A 175 -6.37 -11.61 8.91
N ALA A 176 -6.06 -10.56 9.66
CA ALA A 176 -5.10 -10.65 10.76
C ALA A 176 -5.51 -11.69 11.83
N ALA A 177 -6.79 -11.81 12.13
CA ALA A 177 -7.29 -12.82 13.07
C ALA A 177 -7.09 -14.25 12.56
N GLU A 178 -7.15 -14.47 11.24
CA GLU A 178 -6.90 -15.78 10.61
C GLU A 178 -5.40 -16.17 10.64
N LEU A 179 -4.50 -15.19 10.82
CA LEU A 179 -3.05 -15.40 10.77
C LEU A 179 -2.41 -15.88 12.07
N GLY A 180 -3.17 -15.98 13.16
CA GLY A 180 -2.66 -16.19 14.54
C GLY A 180 -1.77 -17.42 14.76
N LYS A 181 -1.75 -18.40 13.82
CA LYS A 181 -0.88 -19.59 13.88
C LYS A 181 0.22 -19.57 12.81
N THR A 182 0.45 -18.45 12.17
CA THR A 182 1.42 -18.28 11.09
C THR A 182 2.52 -17.30 11.48
N LYS A 183 3.50 -17.13 10.61
CA LYS A 183 4.55 -16.09 10.76
C LYS A 183 4.17 -14.77 10.06
N VAL A 184 2.97 -14.70 9.49
CA VAL A 184 2.47 -13.52 8.79
C VAL A 184 1.78 -12.59 9.77
N CYS A 185 2.05 -11.29 9.65
CA CYS A 185 1.32 -10.24 10.35
C CYS A 185 0.70 -9.26 9.34
N ALA A 186 -0.54 -8.84 9.60
CA ALA A 186 -1.24 -7.86 8.78
C ALA A 186 -1.69 -6.68 9.62
N ASN A 187 -1.37 -5.45 9.17
CA ASN A 187 -1.66 -4.24 9.91
C ASN A 187 -2.21 -3.13 9.01
N LEU A 188 -2.87 -2.18 9.63
CA LEU A 188 -3.39 -0.96 9.02
C LEU A 188 -2.48 0.22 9.36
N LEU A 189 -2.26 1.12 8.40
CA LEU A 189 -1.56 2.37 8.62
C LEU A 189 -2.44 3.55 8.17
N SER A 190 -2.77 4.44 9.10
CA SER A 190 -3.42 5.71 8.82
C SER A 190 -2.36 6.82 8.73
N PRO A 191 -2.10 7.36 7.53
CA PRO A 191 -1.00 8.30 7.32
C PRO A 191 -1.25 9.69 7.89
N GLY A 192 -2.50 10.03 8.27
CA GLY A 192 -2.91 11.39 8.59
C GLY A 192 -2.83 12.33 7.38
N PRO A 193 -2.82 13.66 7.59
CA PRO A 193 -2.62 14.63 6.54
C PRO A 193 -1.18 14.59 6.01
N VAL A 194 -1.02 14.22 4.73
CA VAL A 194 0.27 14.14 4.03
C VAL A 194 0.17 14.89 2.70
N ARG A 195 1.21 15.61 2.32
CA ARG A 195 1.32 16.37 1.08
C ARG A 195 1.32 15.46 -0.14
N THR A 196 0.14 15.20 -0.67
CA THR A 196 -0.10 14.34 -1.84
C THR A 196 -1.10 14.97 -2.79
N GLY A 197 -1.13 14.53 -4.05
CA GLY A 197 -2.14 14.98 -5.00
C GLY A 197 -3.58 14.64 -4.55
N MET A 198 -3.79 13.53 -3.84
CA MET A 198 -5.11 13.20 -3.27
C MET A 198 -5.51 14.21 -2.19
N ARG A 199 -4.58 14.63 -1.33
CA ARG A 199 -4.85 15.66 -0.30
C ARG A 199 -5.18 17.01 -0.93
N ALA A 200 -4.41 17.43 -1.92
CA ALA A 200 -4.67 18.68 -2.66
C ALA A 200 -6.04 18.67 -3.36
N ALA A 201 -6.45 17.53 -3.92
CA ALA A 201 -7.79 17.38 -4.51
C ALA A 201 -8.92 17.44 -3.45
N ALA A 202 -8.68 16.90 -2.25
CA ALA A 202 -9.67 16.91 -1.17
C ALA A 202 -9.79 18.29 -0.48
N PHE A 203 -8.69 19.02 -0.41
CA PHE A 203 -8.59 20.32 0.29
C PHE A 203 -7.84 21.34 -0.59
N PRO A 204 -8.46 21.85 -1.67
CA PRO A 204 -7.76 22.72 -2.65
C PRO A 204 -7.31 24.08 -2.09
N GLY A 205 -7.85 24.49 -0.95
CA GLY A 205 -7.45 25.75 -0.27
C GLY A 205 -6.40 25.55 0.83
N GLU A 206 -5.92 24.33 1.08
CA GLU A 206 -4.92 24.07 2.12
C GLU A 206 -3.51 24.38 1.62
N ASP A 207 -2.70 25.06 2.44
CA ASP A 207 -1.30 25.31 2.10
C ASP A 207 -0.50 23.99 2.11
N PRO A 208 0.04 23.54 0.97
CA PRO A 208 0.84 22.32 0.92
C PRO A 208 2.07 22.32 1.83
N GLN A 209 2.60 23.49 2.17
CA GLN A 209 3.77 23.60 3.04
C GLN A 209 3.43 23.36 4.51
N SER A 210 2.17 23.46 4.91
CA SER A 210 1.69 23.09 6.24
C SER A 210 1.62 21.58 6.46
N LEU A 211 1.73 20.80 5.39
CA LEU A 211 1.63 19.34 5.42
C LEU A 211 3.01 18.70 5.42
N ARG A 212 3.15 17.65 6.23
CA ARG A 212 4.36 16.82 6.17
C ARG A 212 4.48 16.10 4.81
N PRO A 213 5.70 15.95 4.29
CA PRO A 213 5.93 15.22 3.06
C PRO A 213 5.73 13.71 3.26
N PRO A 214 5.48 12.93 2.17
CA PRO A 214 5.31 11.48 2.25
C PRO A 214 6.47 10.74 2.92
N GLU A 215 7.69 11.23 2.76
CA GLU A 215 8.90 10.65 3.32
C GLU A 215 8.89 10.63 4.85
N ALA A 216 8.23 11.60 5.48
CA ALA A 216 8.16 11.73 6.94
C ALA A 216 7.43 10.58 7.65
N ILE A 217 6.67 9.76 6.91
CA ILE A 217 5.94 8.62 7.47
C ILE A 217 6.54 7.27 7.07
N CYS A 218 7.60 7.25 6.25
CA CYS A 218 8.15 6.01 5.71
C CYS A 218 8.79 5.12 6.78
N ASP A 219 9.28 5.67 7.88
CA ASP A 219 9.81 4.89 9.00
C ASP A 219 8.76 3.93 9.59
N LEU A 220 7.50 4.35 9.67
CA LEU A 220 6.41 3.50 10.16
C LEU A 220 6.17 2.30 9.23
N PHE A 221 6.33 2.49 7.91
CA PHE A 221 6.25 1.38 6.97
C PHE A 221 7.41 0.41 7.14
N VAL A 222 8.64 0.92 7.34
CA VAL A 222 9.81 0.07 7.62
C VAL A 222 9.62 -0.71 8.93
N ASP A 223 9.12 -0.07 9.98
CA ASP A 223 8.84 -0.71 11.27
C ASP A 223 7.82 -1.85 11.13
N LEU A 224 6.75 -1.62 10.37
CA LEU A 224 5.73 -2.65 10.12
C LEU A 224 6.19 -3.75 9.15
N ALA A 225 7.13 -3.43 8.25
CA ALA A 225 7.69 -4.36 7.27
C ALA A 225 8.84 -5.20 7.83
N ALA A 226 9.47 -4.78 8.91
CA ALA A 226 10.63 -5.43 9.48
C ALA A 226 10.31 -6.86 9.99
N PRO A 227 11.25 -7.81 9.88
CA PRO A 227 11.01 -9.20 10.27
C PRO A 227 10.75 -9.38 11.77
N ASP A 228 11.22 -8.47 12.60
CA ASP A 228 11.05 -8.45 14.05
C ASP A 228 9.73 -7.77 14.51
N CYS A 229 8.95 -7.21 13.59
CA CYS A 229 7.64 -6.64 13.93
C CYS A 229 6.66 -7.71 14.37
N ALA A 230 6.18 -7.64 15.61
CA ALA A 230 5.21 -8.57 16.18
C ALA A 230 3.77 -8.05 16.16
N ARG A 231 3.53 -6.83 15.65
CA ARG A 231 2.19 -6.25 15.56
C ARG A 231 1.34 -7.02 14.56
N ASN A 232 0.09 -7.33 14.95
CA ASN A 232 -0.88 -7.99 14.08
C ASN A 232 -2.30 -7.49 14.36
N GLY A 233 -3.03 -7.08 13.33
CA GLY A 233 -4.40 -6.55 13.43
C GLY A 233 -4.47 -5.12 13.96
N GLU A 234 -3.35 -4.43 14.10
CA GLU A 234 -3.29 -3.09 14.67
C GLU A 234 -3.54 -2.00 13.62
N LEU A 235 -4.13 -0.88 14.08
CA LEU A 235 -4.16 0.38 13.36
C LEU A 235 -3.04 1.28 13.91
N VAL A 236 -2.03 1.52 13.08
CA VAL A 236 -0.95 2.45 13.38
C VAL A 236 -1.27 3.81 12.78
N GLU A 237 -1.28 4.84 13.62
CA GLU A 237 -1.50 6.22 13.18
C GLU A 237 -0.18 6.97 13.12
N ALA A 238 0.10 7.60 11.97
CA ALA A 238 1.20 8.52 11.85
C ALA A 238 0.84 9.84 12.56
N ARG A 239 1.47 10.11 13.68
CA ARG A 239 1.30 11.33 14.51
C ARG A 239 2.25 12.43 14.08
#